data_cb4a7b607d6cb13e5a970e360f8fd4b7
#
_entry.id   cb4a7b607d6cb13e5a970e360f8fd4b7
#
_cell.length_a   1.000
_cell.length_b   1.000
_cell.length_c   1.000
_cell.angle_alpha   90.00
_cell.angle_beta   90.00
_cell.angle_gamma   90.00
#
_symmetry.space_group_name_H-M   'P 1'
#
loop_
_entity.id
_entity.type
_entity.pdbx_description
1 polymer ?
#
loop_
_entity_poly.entity_id
_entity_poly.type
_entity_poly.pdbx_seq_one_letter_code
_entity_poly.pdbx_strand_id
1 'polypeptide(L)'
;EVYLIKKELGNDKFDVVYPSDSILAENPVSIIDKNVDKHKTRAQSQAYLDYLYSEEGQEIAAQNYYRPTLDSVAKKYESKFPKVNLVKIDEVFGGWQKAQKVHFADGGTFDEIYQK
;
A
#
# COMPACT_ATOMS: atom_id res chain seq x y z
N GLU A 1 -6.97 5.79 3.02
CA GLU A 1 -7.26 6.75 4.12
C GLU A 1 -8.19 7.87 3.67
N VAL A 2 -7.92 8.54 2.54
CA VAL A 2 -8.74 9.66 2.03
C VAL A 2 -10.22 9.31 1.89
N TYR A 3 -10.54 8.12 1.40
CA TYR A 3 -11.93 7.67 1.27
C TYR A 3 -12.62 7.43 2.61
N LEU A 4 -11.87 6.97 3.62
CA LEU A 4 -12.38 6.84 4.98
C LEU A 4 -12.68 8.21 5.58
N ILE A 5 -11.79 9.18 5.38
CA ILE A 5 -12.00 10.57 5.82
C ILE A 5 -13.28 11.15 5.18
N LYS A 6 -13.46 10.97 3.88
CA LYS A 6 -14.69 11.41 3.20
C LYS A 6 -15.94 10.74 3.74
N LYS A 7 -15.87 9.45 4.05
CA LYS A 7 -16.98 8.70 4.63
C LYS A 7 -17.35 9.20 6.03
N GLU A 8 -16.36 9.52 6.86
CA GLU A 8 -16.56 9.93 8.25
C GLU A 8 -16.93 11.41 8.40
N LEU A 9 -16.30 12.28 7.62
CA LEU A 9 -16.41 13.72 7.77
C LEU A 9 -17.31 14.40 6.72
N GLY A 10 -17.80 13.65 5.72
CA GLY A 10 -18.61 14.14 4.61
C GLY A 10 -17.79 14.46 3.36
N ASN A 11 -18.44 14.30 2.20
CA ASN A 11 -17.79 14.46 0.89
C ASN A 11 -17.46 15.91 0.53
N ASP A 12 -18.14 16.85 1.16
CA ASP A 12 -18.14 18.27 0.76
C ASP A 12 -17.05 19.10 1.47
N LYS A 13 -16.33 18.48 2.40
CA LYS A 13 -15.35 19.20 3.22
C LYS A 13 -13.92 19.16 2.69
N PHE A 14 -13.65 18.29 1.71
CA PHE A 14 -12.30 18.05 1.21
C PHE A 14 -12.31 17.77 -0.28
N ASP A 15 -11.40 18.40 -0.99
CA ASP A 15 -11.04 18.02 -2.35
C ASP A 15 -9.91 16.99 -2.33
N VAL A 16 -9.98 16.01 -3.25
CA VAL A 16 -8.93 15.02 -3.42
C VAL A 16 -8.18 15.31 -4.69
N VAL A 17 -6.91 15.65 -4.55
CA VAL A 17 -6.00 15.83 -5.67
C VAL A 17 -5.17 14.56 -5.84
N TYR A 18 -5.26 13.95 -7.01
CA TYR A 18 -4.43 12.80 -7.39
C TYR A 18 -3.21 13.32 -8.15
N PRO A 19 -1.98 13.07 -7.66
CA PRO A 19 -0.79 13.43 -8.42
C PRO A 19 -0.69 12.58 -9.69
N SER A 20 0.03 13.09 -10.70
CA SER A 20 0.32 12.33 -11.93
C SER A 20 1.13 11.06 -11.63
N ASP A 21 2.05 11.17 -10.69
CA ASP A 21 2.98 10.12 -10.30
C ASP A 21 2.94 9.90 -8.80
N SER A 22 3.07 8.64 -8.36
CA SER A 22 3.13 8.28 -6.95
C SER A 22 3.95 7.01 -6.76
N ILE A 23 4.38 6.76 -5.54
CA ILE A 23 5.10 5.53 -5.20
C ILE A 23 4.10 4.39 -4.99
N LEU A 24 4.38 3.23 -5.59
CA LEU A 24 3.64 2.00 -5.31
C LEU A 24 3.96 1.53 -3.89
N ALA A 25 2.98 1.57 -3.02
CA ALA A 25 3.11 1.08 -1.65
C ALA A 25 2.97 -0.46 -1.63
N GLU A 26 4.09 -1.15 -1.77
CA GLU A 26 4.17 -2.62 -1.70
C GLU A 26 4.45 -3.04 -0.26
N ASN A 27 3.43 -3.07 0.57
CA ASN A 27 3.57 -3.48 1.97
C ASN A 27 3.73 -5.00 2.07
N PRO A 28 4.92 -5.51 2.44
CA PRO A 28 5.14 -6.95 2.52
C PRO A 28 4.42 -7.56 3.72
N VAL A 29 3.92 -8.76 3.55
CA VAL A 29 3.42 -9.60 4.64
C VAL A 29 4.11 -10.96 4.59
N SER A 30 4.52 -11.48 5.74
CA SER A 30 5.20 -12.76 5.82
C SER A 30 4.78 -13.56 7.05
N ILE A 31 4.95 -14.88 6.95
CA ILE A 31 4.80 -15.79 8.07
C ILE A 31 6.05 -15.68 8.96
N ILE A 32 5.84 -15.63 10.27
CA ILE A 32 6.92 -15.73 11.25
C ILE A 32 7.08 -17.20 11.63
N ASP A 33 8.05 -17.86 11.03
CA ASP A 33 8.28 -19.31 11.14
C ASP A 33 8.23 -19.83 12.58
N LYS A 34 9.00 -19.22 13.46
CA LYS A 34 9.04 -19.61 14.88
C LYS A 34 7.65 -19.64 15.53
N ASN A 35 6.78 -18.72 15.18
CA ASN A 35 5.45 -18.61 15.77
C ASN A 35 4.50 -19.67 15.20
N VAL A 36 4.44 -19.80 13.88
CA VAL A 36 3.54 -20.78 13.23
C VAL A 36 3.91 -22.21 13.54
N ASP A 37 5.21 -22.51 13.68
CA ASP A 37 5.68 -23.85 14.04
C ASP A 37 5.37 -24.17 15.50
N LYS A 38 5.60 -23.23 16.41
CA LYS A 38 5.24 -23.36 17.83
C LYS A 38 3.74 -23.64 18.01
N HIS A 39 2.90 -22.95 17.25
CA HIS A 39 1.44 -23.05 17.34
C HIS A 39 0.84 -24.08 16.38
N LYS A 40 1.66 -24.72 15.52
CA LYS A 40 1.22 -25.68 14.50
C LYS A 40 0.16 -25.11 13.55
N THR A 41 0.29 -23.82 13.20
CA THR A 41 -0.68 -23.09 12.38
C THR A 41 -0.15 -22.71 11.00
N ARG A 42 0.95 -23.31 10.55
CA ARG A 42 1.60 -22.96 9.27
C ARG A 42 0.64 -23.06 8.09
N ALA A 43 -0.10 -24.16 7.98
CA ALA A 43 -1.03 -24.36 6.87
C ALA A 43 -2.16 -23.31 6.86
N GLN A 44 -2.71 -23.01 8.03
CA GLN A 44 -3.76 -22.00 8.16
C GLN A 44 -3.25 -20.58 7.85
N SER A 45 -2.03 -20.27 8.32
CA SER A 45 -1.40 -18.97 8.03
C SER A 45 -1.09 -18.81 6.55
N GLN A 46 -0.60 -19.85 5.89
CA GLN A 46 -0.39 -19.82 4.45
C GLN A 46 -1.70 -19.65 3.68
N ALA A 47 -2.73 -20.42 4.02
CA ALA A 47 -4.04 -20.30 3.40
C ALA A 47 -4.64 -18.90 3.55
N TYR A 48 -4.42 -18.25 4.71
CA TYR A 48 -4.83 -16.86 4.91
C TYR A 48 -4.07 -15.89 3.99
N LEU A 49 -2.75 -16.03 3.86
CA LEU A 49 -1.97 -15.18 2.96
C LEU A 49 -2.37 -15.39 1.50
N ASP A 50 -2.57 -16.65 1.09
CA ASP A 50 -3.01 -16.95 -0.28
C ASP A 50 -4.39 -16.35 -0.56
N TYR A 51 -5.30 -16.38 0.43
CA TYR A 51 -6.61 -15.76 0.31
C TYR A 51 -6.56 -14.24 0.10
N LEU A 52 -5.62 -13.53 0.73
CA LEU A 52 -5.46 -12.08 0.52
C LEU A 52 -5.16 -11.71 -0.95
N TYR A 53 -4.56 -12.63 -1.70
CA TYR A 53 -4.25 -12.47 -3.13
C TYR A 53 -5.28 -13.12 -4.05
N SER A 54 -6.30 -13.77 -3.52
CA SER A 54 -7.42 -14.30 -4.30
C SER A 54 -8.31 -13.18 -4.85
N GLU A 55 -9.10 -13.47 -5.88
CA GLU A 55 -10.05 -12.50 -6.43
C GLU A 55 -11.03 -12.00 -5.36
N GLU A 56 -11.56 -12.91 -4.54
CA GLU A 56 -12.48 -12.57 -3.44
C GLU A 56 -11.80 -11.68 -2.38
N GLY A 57 -10.59 -12.03 -1.93
CA GLY A 57 -9.83 -11.23 -0.98
C GLY A 57 -9.52 -9.84 -1.51
N GLN A 58 -9.18 -9.73 -2.79
CA GLN A 58 -8.91 -8.46 -3.45
C GLN A 58 -10.19 -7.62 -3.65
N GLU A 59 -11.35 -8.24 -3.88
CA GLU A 59 -12.63 -7.54 -3.91
C GLU A 59 -13.01 -6.98 -2.54
N ILE A 60 -12.82 -7.75 -1.47
CA ILE A 60 -13.02 -7.28 -0.10
C ILE A 60 -12.09 -6.09 0.20
N ALA A 61 -10.82 -6.17 -0.19
CA ALA A 61 -9.88 -5.07 -0.04
C ALA A 61 -10.38 -3.80 -0.77
N ALA A 62 -10.81 -3.92 -2.02
CA ALA A 62 -11.32 -2.80 -2.82
C ALA A 62 -12.60 -2.18 -2.23
N GLN A 63 -13.50 -2.99 -1.69
CA GLN A 63 -14.70 -2.53 -0.98
C GLN A 63 -14.34 -1.71 0.26
N ASN A 64 -13.26 -2.08 0.95
CA ASN A 64 -12.74 -1.40 2.13
C ASN A 64 -11.70 -0.31 1.82
N TYR A 65 -11.71 0.22 0.60
CA TYR A 65 -10.88 1.35 0.16
C TYR A 65 -9.36 1.07 0.04
N TYR A 66 -8.98 -0.19 -0.10
CA TYR A 66 -7.63 -0.58 -0.49
C TYR A 66 -7.56 -0.84 -1.99
N ARG A 67 -6.56 -0.29 -2.64
CA ARG A 67 -6.37 -0.48 -4.08
C ARG A 67 -6.02 -1.94 -4.37
N PRO A 68 -6.82 -2.66 -5.19
CA PRO A 68 -6.53 -4.04 -5.54
C PRO A 68 -5.33 -4.14 -6.47
N THR A 69 -4.59 -5.24 -6.38
CA THR A 69 -3.42 -5.52 -7.23
C THR A 69 -3.75 -6.46 -8.40
N LEU A 70 -4.83 -7.24 -8.32
CA LEU A 70 -5.29 -8.07 -9.43
C LEU A 70 -5.98 -7.22 -10.50
N ASP A 71 -5.54 -7.33 -11.74
CA ASP A 71 -6.08 -6.57 -12.87
C ASP A 71 -7.58 -6.78 -13.08
N SER A 72 -8.08 -8.01 -12.88
CA SER A 72 -9.51 -8.33 -12.99
C SER A 72 -10.34 -7.54 -11.99
N VAL A 73 -9.88 -7.42 -10.75
CA VAL A 73 -10.55 -6.66 -9.70
C VAL A 73 -10.31 -5.16 -9.89
N ALA A 74 -9.10 -4.74 -10.26
CA ALA A 74 -8.77 -3.34 -10.49
C ALA A 74 -9.69 -2.70 -11.54
N LYS A 75 -10.00 -3.41 -12.62
CA LYS A 75 -10.93 -2.95 -13.66
C LYS A 75 -12.36 -2.75 -13.13
N LYS A 76 -12.85 -3.63 -12.25
CA LYS A 76 -14.18 -3.49 -11.63
C LYS A 76 -14.29 -2.22 -10.76
N TYR A 77 -13.19 -1.77 -10.19
CA TYR A 77 -13.13 -0.63 -9.26
C TYR A 77 -12.42 0.60 -9.84
N GLU A 78 -12.27 0.68 -11.16
CA GLU A 78 -11.54 1.77 -11.84
C GLU A 78 -12.15 3.16 -11.53
N SER A 79 -13.46 3.25 -11.45
CA SER A 79 -14.14 4.50 -11.09
C SER A 79 -13.84 4.96 -9.65
N LYS A 80 -13.55 4.03 -8.74
CA LYS A 80 -13.23 4.31 -7.34
C LYS A 80 -11.75 4.64 -7.14
N PHE A 81 -10.88 4.03 -7.94
CA PHE A 81 -9.43 4.21 -7.86
C PHE A 81 -8.87 4.74 -9.18
N PRO A 82 -8.84 6.08 -9.38
CA PRO A 82 -8.30 6.67 -10.59
C PRO A 82 -6.90 6.16 -10.90
N LYS A 83 -6.61 6.06 -12.19
CA LYS A 83 -5.29 5.63 -12.66
C LYS A 83 -4.26 6.68 -12.27
N VAL A 84 -3.21 6.25 -11.58
CA VAL A 84 -2.03 7.04 -11.20
C VAL A 84 -0.82 6.30 -11.74
N ASN A 85 0.16 7.03 -12.24
CA ASN A 85 1.44 6.43 -12.63
C ASN A 85 2.19 6.02 -11.35
N LEU A 86 2.28 4.71 -11.09
CA LEU A 86 2.92 4.18 -9.88
C LEU A 86 4.32 3.71 -10.21
N VAL A 87 5.30 4.29 -9.51
CA VAL A 87 6.72 3.93 -9.64
C VAL A 87 7.17 3.07 -8.46
N LYS A 88 8.07 2.15 -8.71
CA LYS A 88 8.65 1.32 -7.64
C LYS A 88 9.83 2.01 -7.00
N ILE A 89 9.98 1.81 -5.68
CA ILE A 89 11.08 2.39 -4.91
C ILE A 89 12.44 1.93 -5.45
N ASP A 90 12.55 0.70 -5.93
CA ASP A 90 13.79 0.14 -6.47
C ASP A 90 14.20 0.82 -7.78
N GLU A 91 13.24 1.14 -8.63
CA GLU A 91 13.47 1.74 -9.95
C GLU A 91 13.91 3.20 -9.86
N VAL A 92 13.28 3.98 -8.97
CA VAL A 92 13.51 5.43 -8.90
C VAL A 92 14.53 5.79 -7.83
N PHE A 93 14.52 5.12 -6.69
CA PHE A 93 15.34 5.47 -5.53
C PHE A 93 16.46 4.46 -5.23
N GLY A 94 16.53 3.35 -5.99
CA GLY A 94 17.52 2.30 -5.81
C GLY A 94 17.32 1.46 -4.55
N GLY A 95 16.09 1.30 -4.14
CA GLY A 95 15.65 0.46 -3.01
C GLY A 95 15.55 1.19 -1.67
N TRP A 96 14.87 0.55 -0.74
CA TRP A 96 14.58 1.12 0.58
C TRP A 96 15.83 1.50 1.38
N GLN A 97 16.88 0.69 1.33
CA GLN A 97 18.12 0.98 2.09
C GLN A 97 18.78 2.27 1.61
N LYS A 98 18.83 2.46 0.28
CA LYS A 98 19.39 3.68 -0.30
C LYS A 98 18.48 4.88 -0.04
N ALA A 99 17.19 4.73 -0.24
CA ALA A 99 16.21 5.77 0.03
C ALA A 99 16.27 6.25 1.49
N GLN A 100 16.33 5.31 2.45
CA GLN A 100 16.47 5.63 3.86
C GLN A 100 17.74 6.44 4.15
N LYS A 101 18.87 5.99 3.61
CA LYS A 101 20.16 6.65 3.85
C LYS A 101 20.21 8.07 3.27
N VAL A 102 19.67 8.26 2.06
CA VAL A 102 19.78 9.55 1.35
C VAL A 102 18.74 10.55 1.81
N HIS A 103 17.52 10.09 2.06
CA HIS A 103 16.38 10.99 2.26
C HIS A 103 15.93 11.12 3.72
N PHE A 104 16.11 10.07 4.53
CA PHE A 104 15.52 9.99 5.87
C PHE A 104 16.52 9.81 7.02
N ALA A 105 17.82 9.60 6.73
CA ALA A 105 18.83 9.62 7.75
C ALA A 105 19.09 11.05 8.25
N ASP A 106 19.69 11.19 9.43
CA ASP A 106 20.05 12.49 10.00
C ASP A 106 20.88 13.32 9.01
N GLY A 107 20.44 14.52 8.73
CA GLY A 107 21.01 15.39 7.68
C GLY A 107 20.66 14.99 6.26
N GLY A 108 19.71 14.09 6.04
CA GLY A 108 19.21 13.72 4.72
C GLY A 108 18.28 14.77 4.11
N THR A 109 17.84 14.51 2.87
CA THR A 109 17.01 15.45 2.10
C THR A 109 15.76 15.91 2.88
N PHE A 110 15.17 15.05 3.70
CA PHE A 110 13.99 15.42 4.48
C PHE A 110 14.31 16.50 5.51
N ASP A 111 15.43 16.35 6.22
CA ASP A 111 15.87 17.35 7.21
C ASP A 111 16.21 18.67 6.55
N GLU A 112 16.87 18.65 5.38
CA GLU A 112 17.18 19.87 4.60
C GLU A 112 15.91 20.65 4.20
N ILE A 113 14.82 19.95 3.84
CA ILE A 113 13.54 20.58 3.48
C ILE A 113 12.88 21.23 4.70
N TYR A 114 13.02 20.63 5.89
CA TYR A 114 12.41 21.10 7.12
C TYR A 114 13.28 22.06 7.96
N GLN A 115 14.56 22.19 7.65
CA GLN A 115 15.41 23.21 8.24
C GLN A 115 15.03 24.59 7.66
N LYS A 116 14.09 25.21 8.34
CA LYS A 116 13.80 26.67 8.19
C LYS A 116 14.08 27.36 9.50
#